data_21990cd79529bd61c6ef29b4d7728252
#
_entry.id   21990cd79529bd61c6ef29b4d7728252
#
_cell.length_a   1.000
_cell.length_b   1.000
_cell.length_c   1.000
_cell.angle_alpha   90.00
_cell.angle_beta   90.00
_cell.angle_gamma   90.00
#
_symmetry.space_group_name_H-M   'P 1'
#
loop_
_entity.id
_entity.type
_entity.pdbx_description
1 polymer ?
#
loop_
_entity_poly.entity_id
_entity_poly.type
_entity_poly.pdbx_seq_one_letter_code
_entity_poly.pdbx_strand_id
1 'polypeptide(L)'
;MRLLPLGAWRISLCSVSEQTVSRPAEIPAPEPDLTAETIIARARALIPEIRAQADEAEKIGKHVPELDKKFVDAGFYRILQPKRFGGYAFGMDTFWKVIMAVAEGDAGTAWGLCLGAHHAQGIGAFFPEAGQIELLGPTGNFKCPHRAAPMGTSTPVDGGYIVKGQWDYCSGVGHATHFMCNTLVPGRESEGVLTICTPIENVTVLDDWGNGNILGMNSSGSNSVRVDNVFVPEYCTCSGDWTHNTDRAAPGMYLHDDPLFCGRIYAMYHAGLVIPVIGAAKGALHEYETILKTKNTYFRPIVPRYTVEEYQRHYGQARALIDSAEAIINQCGQQYMELAERWHRTGEPFTREDDAEMYSMIQIASRMAVDATTELFGAASSSAAKRGAAMQRHFRDSAIYLGHISARHDVVAAEVARLHFGLPDTLF
;
A
#
# COMPACT_ATOMS: atom_id res chain seq x y z
N MET A 1 -59.44 10.94 2.53
CA MET A 1 -57.98 10.76 2.67
C MET A 1 -57.31 11.50 1.52
N ARG A 2 -56.80 12.70 1.79
CA ARG A 2 -56.24 13.60 0.75
C ARG A 2 -54.71 13.45 0.74
N LEU A 3 -54.16 13.11 -0.40
CA LEU A 3 -52.72 13.11 -0.68
C LEU A 3 -52.18 14.53 -0.73
N LEU A 4 -51.14 14.82 0.03
CA LEU A 4 -50.37 16.07 -0.04
C LEU A 4 -49.25 15.92 -1.06
N PRO A 5 -48.89 16.96 -1.83
CA PRO A 5 -47.89 16.89 -2.88
C PRO A 5 -46.47 17.01 -2.32
N LEU A 6 -45.56 16.22 -2.90
CA LEU A 6 -44.11 16.26 -2.69
C LEU A 6 -43.54 17.61 -3.14
N GLY A 7 -42.95 18.32 -2.20
CA GLY A 7 -42.24 19.57 -2.48
C GLY A 7 -40.95 19.35 -3.28
N ALA A 8 -40.87 20.00 -4.43
CA ALA A 8 -39.67 20.05 -5.25
C ALA A 8 -38.56 20.87 -4.56
N TRP A 9 -37.46 20.25 -4.21
CA TRP A 9 -36.26 20.95 -3.79
C TRP A 9 -35.60 21.61 -5.01
N ARG A 10 -35.68 22.91 -5.10
CA ARG A 10 -34.87 23.69 -6.03
C ARG A 10 -33.45 23.80 -5.48
N ILE A 11 -32.50 23.10 -6.15
CA ILE A 11 -31.09 23.37 -5.97
C ILE A 11 -30.81 24.74 -6.56
N SER A 12 -30.50 25.71 -5.70
CA SER A 12 -30.00 27.01 -6.11
C SER A 12 -28.55 26.82 -6.57
N LEU A 13 -28.33 26.88 -7.88
CA LEU A 13 -26.98 26.98 -8.45
C LEU A 13 -26.43 28.34 -8.06
N CYS A 14 -25.61 28.38 -7.02
CA CYS A 14 -24.79 29.56 -6.75
C CYS A 14 -23.78 29.65 -7.92
N SER A 15 -23.84 30.74 -8.66
CA SER A 15 -22.92 31.08 -9.73
C SER A 15 -21.54 31.34 -9.11
N VAL A 16 -20.70 30.32 -9.09
CA VAL A 16 -19.27 30.49 -8.90
C VAL A 16 -18.77 31.15 -10.18
N SER A 17 -18.22 32.36 -10.05
CA SER A 17 -17.52 33.02 -11.13
C SER A 17 -16.44 32.09 -11.66
N GLU A 18 -16.52 31.71 -12.93
CA GLU A 18 -15.44 31.05 -13.67
C GLU A 18 -14.20 31.95 -13.67
N GLN A 19 -13.41 31.90 -12.63
CA GLN A 19 -12.01 32.23 -12.76
C GLN A 19 -11.44 31.13 -13.65
N THR A 20 -11.12 31.47 -14.89
CA THR A 20 -10.32 30.67 -15.80
C THR A 20 -8.98 30.42 -15.15
N VAL A 21 -8.90 29.38 -14.31
CA VAL A 21 -7.64 28.80 -13.89
C VAL A 21 -7.05 28.20 -15.16
N SER A 22 -6.02 28.87 -15.72
CA SER A 22 -5.26 28.29 -16.83
C SER A 22 -4.85 26.87 -16.38
N ARG A 23 -5.25 25.82 -17.15
CA ARG A 23 -4.82 24.46 -16.85
C ARG A 23 -3.30 24.49 -16.67
N PRO A 24 -2.76 24.10 -15.51
CA PRO A 24 -1.31 24.03 -15.35
C PRO A 24 -0.78 23.13 -16.45
N ALA A 25 0.39 23.48 -16.99
CA ALA A 25 1.06 22.68 -17.99
C ALA A 25 1.20 21.24 -17.47
N GLU A 26 0.97 20.26 -18.33
CA GLU A 26 1.24 18.85 -18.03
C GLU A 26 2.71 18.70 -17.63
N ILE A 27 2.95 18.00 -16.53
CA ILE A 27 4.32 17.66 -16.12
C ILE A 27 4.70 16.38 -16.86
N PRO A 28 5.71 16.38 -17.72
CA PRO A 28 6.13 15.16 -18.40
C PRO A 28 6.74 14.17 -17.37
N ALA A 29 6.54 12.88 -17.60
CA ALA A 29 7.28 11.85 -16.88
C ALA A 29 8.79 12.03 -17.13
N PRO A 30 9.66 11.75 -16.13
CA PRO A 30 11.12 11.89 -16.31
C PRO A 30 11.68 11.03 -17.45
N GLU A 31 11.10 9.86 -17.69
CA GLU A 31 11.43 8.95 -18.76
C GLU A 31 10.13 8.56 -19.50
N PRO A 32 9.70 9.35 -20.52
CA PRO A 32 8.42 9.11 -21.18
C PRO A 32 8.30 7.72 -21.86
N ASP A 33 9.43 7.13 -22.26
CA ASP A 33 9.49 5.82 -22.94
C ASP A 33 9.69 4.65 -21.95
N LEU A 34 9.65 4.88 -20.62
CA LEU A 34 9.76 3.82 -19.63
C LEU A 34 8.58 2.85 -19.77
N THR A 35 8.90 1.54 -19.76
CA THR A 35 7.87 0.48 -19.82
C THR A 35 7.69 -0.22 -18.48
N ALA A 36 6.55 -0.90 -18.32
CA ALA A 36 6.25 -1.72 -17.15
C ALA A 36 7.30 -2.83 -16.94
N GLU A 37 7.76 -3.46 -18.01
CA GLU A 37 8.79 -4.50 -17.97
C GLU A 37 10.13 -3.94 -17.49
N THR A 38 10.50 -2.75 -17.96
CA THR A 38 11.77 -2.10 -17.60
C THR A 38 11.77 -1.72 -16.12
N ILE A 39 10.69 -1.14 -15.59
CA ILE A 39 10.63 -0.74 -14.17
C ILE A 39 10.66 -1.96 -13.24
N ILE A 40 10.00 -3.08 -13.62
CA ILE A 40 10.07 -4.35 -12.88
C ILE A 40 11.51 -4.92 -12.92
N ALA A 41 12.18 -4.86 -14.08
CA ALA A 41 13.57 -5.32 -14.20
C ALA A 41 14.51 -4.49 -13.32
N ARG A 42 14.32 -3.16 -13.22
CA ARG A 42 15.05 -2.28 -12.29
C ARG A 42 14.88 -2.70 -10.84
N ALA A 43 13.64 -3.02 -10.41
CA ALA A 43 13.38 -3.48 -9.05
C ALA A 43 14.11 -4.79 -8.74
N ARG A 44 14.08 -5.75 -9.66
CA ARG A 44 14.81 -7.02 -9.52
C ARG A 44 16.31 -6.83 -9.45
N ALA A 45 16.87 -5.91 -10.23
CA ALA A 45 18.30 -5.60 -10.21
C ALA A 45 18.78 -5.00 -8.88
N LEU A 46 17.89 -4.34 -8.13
CA LEU A 46 18.20 -3.75 -6.82
C LEU A 46 18.16 -4.75 -5.65
N ILE A 47 17.61 -5.95 -5.82
CA ILE A 47 17.47 -6.94 -4.73
C ILE A 47 18.77 -7.18 -3.96
N PRO A 48 19.94 -7.43 -4.61
CA PRO A 48 21.17 -7.68 -3.86
C PRO A 48 21.60 -6.48 -3.02
N GLU A 49 21.42 -5.27 -3.52
CA GLU A 49 21.78 -4.04 -2.80
C GLU A 49 20.85 -3.78 -1.61
N ILE A 50 19.53 -3.95 -1.81
CA ILE A 50 18.52 -3.82 -0.74
C ILE A 50 18.87 -4.80 0.39
N ARG A 51 19.16 -6.06 0.05
CA ARG A 51 19.56 -7.10 1.02
C ARG A 51 20.82 -6.73 1.78
N ALA A 52 21.82 -6.18 1.11
CA ALA A 52 23.07 -5.74 1.73
C ALA A 52 22.92 -4.57 2.71
N GLN A 53 21.93 -3.72 2.51
CA GLN A 53 21.65 -2.53 3.34
C GLN A 53 20.60 -2.77 4.44
N ALA A 54 19.95 -3.95 4.46
CA ALA A 54 18.82 -4.23 5.34
C ALA A 54 19.15 -4.10 6.84
N ASP A 55 20.35 -4.49 7.28
CA ASP A 55 20.77 -4.34 8.69
C ASP A 55 20.92 -2.86 9.09
N GLU A 56 21.36 -2.00 8.20
CA GLU A 56 21.46 -0.56 8.45
C GLU A 56 20.06 0.08 8.43
N ALA A 57 19.22 -0.32 7.48
CA ALA A 57 17.83 0.13 7.40
C ALA A 57 17.04 -0.22 8.69
N GLU A 58 17.22 -1.41 9.26
CA GLU A 58 16.63 -1.77 10.57
C GLU A 58 17.08 -0.84 11.70
N LYS A 59 18.36 -0.45 11.73
CA LYS A 59 18.90 0.43 12.78
C LYS A 59 18.33 1.85 12.69
N ILE A 60 18.30 2.42 11.48
CA ILE A 60 17.82 3.80 11.29
C ILE A 60 16.29 3.90 11.18
N GLY A 61 15.59 2.77 11.21
CA GLY A 61 14.14 2.70 11.18
C GLY A 61 13.48 2.93 9.82
N LYS A 62 14.26 3.07 8.75
CA LYS A 62 13.80 3.28 7.37
C LYS A 62 14.88 2.84 6.38
N HIS A 63 14.55 2.69 5.10
CA HIS A 63 15.59 2.44 4.10
C HIS A 63 16.57 3.63 4.01
N VAL A 64 17.81 3.33 3.63
CA VAL A 64 18.85 4.34 3.61
C VAL A 64 18.61 5.40 2.52
N PRO A 65 19.04 6.67 2.71
CA PRO A 65 18.77 7.76 1.76
C PRO A 65 19.27 7.48 0.34
N GLU A 66 20.40 6.79 0.19
CA GLU A 66 20.96 6.42 -1.11
C GLU A 66 20.03 5.45 -1.87
N LEU A 67 19.36 4.56 -1.15
CA LEU A 67 18.37 3.64 -1.73
C LEU A 67 17.09 4.38 -2.10
N ASP A 68 16.62 5.32 -1.27
CA ASP A 68 15.48 6.17 -1.60
C ASP A 68 15.72 6.95 -2.91
N LYS A 69 16.92 7.52 -3.06
CA LYS A 69 17.30 8.18 -4.31
C LYS A 69 17.20 7.23 -5.51
N LYS A 70 17.68 5.99 -5.38
CA LYS A 70 17.55 4.98 -6.45
C LYS A 70 16.11 4.63 -6.76
N PHE A 71 15.21 4.59 -5.77
CA PHE A 71 13.79 4.36 -5.98
C PHE A 71 13.14 5.53 -6.73
N VAL A 72 13.53 6.77 -6.42
CA VAL A 72 13.09 7.96 -7.17
C VAL A 72 13.61 7.90 -8.62
N ASP A 73 14.91 7.67 -8.81
CA ASP A 73 15.54 7.61 -10.13
C ASP A 73 14.99 6.45 -10.98
N ALA A 74 14.59 5.33 -10.33
CA ALA A 74 13.97 4.19 -11.00
C ALA A 74 12.50 4.42 -11.37
N GLY A 75 11.85 5.47 -10.84
CA GLY A 75 10.47 5.81 -11.12
C GLY A 75 9.43 5.11 -10.23
N PHE A 76 9.85 4.43 -9.15
CA PHE A 76 8.94 3.58 -8.35
C PHE A 76 7.80 4.35 -7.68
N TYR A 77 8.03 5.59 -7.24
CA TYR A 77 7.00 6.45 -6.67
C TYR A 77 5.99 6.98 -7.70
N ARG A 78 6.28 6.83 -9.00
CA ARG A 78 5.46 7.37 -10.10
C ARG A 78 4.60 6.33 -10.81
N ILE A 79 4.68 5.06 -10.40
CA ILE A 79 3.98 3.94 -11.06
C ILE A 79 2.47 4.17 -11.07
N LEU A 80 1.88 4.59 -9.95
CA LEU A 80 0.44 4.79 -9.78
C LEU A 80 0.01 6.27 -9.85
N GLN A 81 0.94 7.18 -10.11
CA GLN A 81 0.66 8.61 -10.22
C GLN A 81 0.05 8.93 -11.59
N PRO A 82 -0.93 9.85 -11.67
CA PRO A 82 -1.52 10.24 -12.95
C PRO A 82 -0.50 10.80 -13.93
N LYS A 83 -0.62 10.43 -15.21
CA LYS A 83 0.28 10.87 -16.31
C LYS A 83 0.40 12.39 -16.39
N ARG A 84 -0.72 13.10 -16.21
CA ARG A 84 -0.77 14.57 -16.19
C ARG A 84 0.22 15.21 -15.22
N PHE A 85 0.56 14.52 -14.15
CA PHE A 85 1.47 15.00 -13.11
C PHE A 85 2.83 14.29 -13.13
N GLY A 86 3.27 13.81 -14.28
CA GLY A 86 4.56 13.16 -14.46
C GLY A 86 4.60 11.72 -13.94
N GLY A 87 3.46 11.09 -13.74
CA GLY A 87 3.34 9.68 -13.42
C GLY A 87 3.33 8.78 -14.66
N TYR A 88 3.37 7.47 -14.43
CA TYR A 88 3.33 6.48 -15.50
C TYR A 88 1.95 5.82 -15.65
N ALA A 89 1.17 5.75 -14.58
CA ALA A 89 -0.13 5.05 -14.53
C ALA A 89 -0.05 3.62 -15.12
N PHE A 90 0.98 2.83 -14.72
CA PHE A 90 1.22 1.48 -15.25
C PHE A 90 0.25 0.41 -14.74
N GLY A 91 -0.58 0.73 -13.74
CA GLY A 91 -1.52 -0.21 -13.16
C GLY A 91 -0.99 -0.93 -11.92
N MET A 92 -1.94 -1.57 -11.20
CA MET A 92 -1.68 -2.23 -9.92
C MET A 92 -0.79 -3.47 -10.06
N ASP A 93 -0.94 -4.24 -11.11
CA ASP A 93 -0.15 -5.44 -11.36
C ASP A 93 1.35 -5.15 -11.50
N THR A 94 1.69 -4.04 -12.17
CA THR A 94 3.08 -3.56 -12.30
C THR A 94 3.62 -3.11 -10.96
N PHE A 95 2.83 -2.31 -10.22
CA PHE A 95 3.21 -1.83 -8.90
C PHE A 95 3.50 -2.99 -7.95
N TRP A 96 2.65 -4.01 -7.91
CA TRP A 96 2.84 -5.16 -7.05
C TRP A 96 4.08 -5.97 -7.36
N LYS A 97 4.41 -6.16 -8.65
CA LYS A 97 5.64 -6.84 -9.06
C LYS A 97 6.90 -6.09 -8.61
N VAL A 98 6.87 -4.76 -8.65
CA VAL A 98 7.97 -3.91 -8.14
C VAL A 98 8.10 -4.05 -6.63
N ILE A 99 7.00 -3.88 -5.88
CA ILE A 99 7.02 -3.99 -4.41
C ILE A 99 7.46 -5.39 -3.95
N MET A 100 6.99 -6.45 -4.62
CA MET A 100 7.39 -7.82 -4.31
C MET A 100 8.90 -8.05 -4.51
N ALA A 101 9.47 -7.51 -5.59
CA ALA A 101 10.91 -7.59 -5.84
C ALA A 101 11.73 -6.84 -4.77
N VAL A 102 11.31 -5.63 -4.39
CA VAL A 102 11.96 -4.90 -3.29
C VAL A 102 11.88 -5.67 -1.97
N ALA A 103 10.73 -6.28 -1.69
CA ALA A 103 10.49 -7.05 -0.46
C ALA A 103 11.32 -8.34 -0.37
N GLU A 104 11.71 -8.94 -1.48
CA GLU A 104 12.65 -10.05 -1.51
C GLU A 104 14.02 -9.68 -0.96
N GLY A 105 14.41 -8.41 -1.08
CA GLY A 105 15.59 -7.86 -0.44
C GLY A 105 15.38 -7.53 1.03
N ASP A 106 14.32 -6.76 1.33
CA ASP A 106 13.93 -6.35 2.68
C ASP A 106 12.46 -5.94 2.73
N ALA A 107 11.66 -6.66 3.50
CA ALA A 107 10.22 -6.47 3.56
C ALA A 107 9.80 -5.15 4.20
N GLY A 108 10.52 -4.67 5.22
CA GLY A 108 10.24 -3.38 5.86
C GLY A 108 10.49 -2.20 4.89
N THR A 109 11.58 -2.24 4.13
CA THR A 109 11.87 -1.27 3.06
C THR A 109 10.74 -1.25 2.02
N ALA A 110 10.29 -2.43 1.58
CA ALA A 110 9.19 -2.54 0.61
C ALA A 110 7.86 -2.04 1.17
N TRP A 111 7.60 -2.29 2.46
CA TRP A 111 6.42 -1.77 3.16
C TRP A 111 6.40 -0.24 3.16
N GLY A 112 7.53 0.40 3.52
CA GLY A 112 7.67 1.86 3.50
C GLY A 112 7.53 2.44 2.10
N LEU A 113 8.17 1.84 1.09
CA LEU A 113 8.05 2.24 -0.32
C LEU A 113 6.60 2.09 -0.82
N CYS A 114 5.96 0.95 -0.54
CA CYS A 114 4.59 0.67 -0.95
C CYS A 114 3.64 1.75 -0.44
N LEU A 115 3.66 2.01 0.86
CA LEU A 115 2.74 2.98 1.47
C LEU A 115 3.12 4.43 1.14
N GLY A 116 4.38 4.72 0.86
CA GLY A 116 4.80 6.02 0.33
C GLY A 116 4.32 6.29 -1.10
N ALA A 117 4.24 5.26 -1.95
CA ALA A 117 3.93 5.39 -3.38
C ALA A 117 2.45 5.15 -3.72
N HIS A 118 1.76 4.26 -2.98
CA HIS A 118 0.40 3.80 -3.32
C HIS A 118 -0.62 4.95 -3.34
N HIS A 119 -0.49 5.90 -2.43
CA HIS A 119 -1.52 6.91 -2.21
C HIS A 119 -1.58 8.00 -3.29
N ALA A 120 -0.63 8.04 -4.23
CA ALA A 120 -0.74 8.85 -5.44
C ALA A 120 -1.98 8.46 -6.27
N GLN A 121 -2.34 7.17 -6.30
CA GLN A 121 -3.56 6.69 -6.92
C GLN A 121 -4.81 7.24 -6.21
N GLY A 122 -4.84 7.21 -4.87
CA GLY A 122 -5.96 7.75 -4.08
C GLY A 122 -6.15 9.26 -4.28
N ILE A 123 -5.06 10.04 -4.30
CA ILE A 123 -5.14 11.48 -4.62
C ILE A 123 -5.69 11.66 -6.04
N GLY A 124 -5.15 10.93 -7.03
CA GLY A 124 -5.59 11.00 -8.43
C GLY A 124 -7.06 10.60 -8.63
N ALA A 125 -7.56 9.63 -7.84
CA ALA A 125 -8.92 9.13 -7.95
C ALA A 125 -9.95 10.04 -7.25
N PHE A 126 -9.70 10.45 -5.99
CA PHE A 126 -10.76 10.97 -5.11
C PHE A 126 -10.67 12.45 -4.80
N PHE A 127 -9.48 13.07 -4.89
CA PHE A 127 -9.35 14.48 -4.58
C PHE A 127 -9.82 15.35 -5.74
N PRO A 128 -10.41 16.53 -5.46
CA PRO A 128 -10.79 17.47 -6.51
C PRO A 128 -9.57 17.94 -7.31
N GLU A 129 -9.77 18.36 -8.56
CA GLU A 129 -8.69 18.77 -9.46
C GLU A 129 -7.75 19.81 -8.84
N ALA A 130 -8.30 20.80 -8.14
CA ALA A 130 -7.50 21.82 -7.44
C ALA A 130 -6.55 21.21 -6.41
N GLY A 131 -7.02 20.20 -5.66
CA GLY A 131 -6.19 19.46 -4.71
C GLY A 131 -5.11 18.63 -5.39
N GLN A 132 -5.44 17.97 -6.49
CA GLN A 132 -4.45 17.22 -7.27
C GLN A 132 -3.35 18.14 -7.83
N ILE A 133 -3.71 19.33 -8.32
CA ILE A 133 -2.75 20.34 -8.80
C ILE A 133 -1.83 20.79 -7.67
N GLU A 134 -2.38 21.07 -6.49
CA GLU A 134 -1.58 21.49 -5.32
C GLU A 134 -0.64 20.40 -4.83
N LEU A 135 -1.14 19.16 -4.71
CA LEU A 135 -0.40 18.06 -4.07
C LEU A 135 0.57 17.35 -5.03
N LEU A 136 0.16 17.12 -6.29
CA LEU A 136 0.98 16.38 -7.26
C LEU A 136 1.75 17.32 -8.20
N GLY A 137 1.22 18.55 -8.42
CA GLY A 137 1.69 19.43 -9.47
C GLY A 137 3.07 20.03 -9.31
N PRO A 138 3.51 20.51 -8.14
CA PRO A 138 4.72 21.32 -8.03
C PRO A 138 6.00 20.65 -8.52
N THR A 139 6.18 19.37 -8.22
CA THR A 139 7.41 18.63 -8.55
C THR A 139 7.16 17.31 -9.27
N GLY A 140 5.92 16.84 -9.31
CA GLY A 140 5.60 15.47 -9.71
C GLY A 140 6.25 14.40 -8.83
N ASN A 141 6.87 14.76 -7.71
CA ASN A 141 7.50 13.84 -6.76
C ASN A 141 6.62 13.74 -5.51
N PHE A 142 5.71 12.80 -5.52
CA PHE A 142 4.74 12.61 -4.44
C PHE A 142 5.03 11.31 -3.70
N LYS A 143 5.33 11.45 -2.39
CA LYS A 143 5.54 10.34 -1.46
C LYS A 143 4.66 10.60 -0.24
N CYS A 144 3.64 9.80 -0.03
CA CYS A 144 2.64 10.13 0.97
C CYS A 144 2.14 8.89 1.72
N PRO A 145 2.51 8.68 2.97
CA PRO A 145 1.84 7.70 3.82
C PRO A 145 0.39 8.13 4.09
N HIS A 146 -0.47 7.15 4.34
CA HIS A 146 -1.84 7.37 4.82
C HIS A 146 -2.11 6.62 6.11
N ARG A 147 -2.79 7.26 7.04
CA ARG A 147 -3.28 6.63 8.26
C ARG A 147 -4.81 6.66 8.31
N ALA A 148 -5.43 5.51 8.07
CA ALA A 148 -6.89 5.39 7.96
C ALA A 148 -7.64 5.54 9.29
N ALA A 149 -7.04 5.19 10.45
CA ALA A 149 -7.71 5.39 11.73
C ALA A 149 -7.87 6.88 12.04
N PRO A 150 -9.09 7.37 12.33
CA PRO A 150 -9.35 8.80 12.57
C PRO A 150 -8.94 9.20 13.99
N MET A 151 -7.64 9.42 14.21
CA MET A 151 -7.06 9.73 15.52
C MET A 151 -6.95 11.23 15.81
N GLY A 152 -7.55 12.07 14.97
CA GLY A 152 -7.52 13.53 15.09
C GLY A 152 -8.82 14.19 14.66
N THR A 153 -8.84 15.51 14.74
CA THR A 153 -9.99 16.35 14.40
C THR A 153 -9.65 17.38 13.32
N SER A 154 -10.65 17.68 12.47
CA SER A 154 -10.62 18.76 11.49
C SER A 154 -11.74 19.75 11.83
N THR A 155 -11.39 20.90 12.41
CA THR A 155 -12.35 21.96 12.75
C THR A 155 -12.59 22.85 11.53
N PRO A 156 -13.83 22.99 11.03
CA PRO A 156 -14.12 23.85 9.88
C PRO A 156 -13.78 25.32 10.16
N VAL A 157 -13.15 25.95 9.19
CA VAL A 157 -12.90 27.41 9.14
C VAL A 157 -13.15 27.90 7.71
N ASP A 158 -13.07 29.20 7.49
CA ASP A 158 -13.24 29.78 6.15
C ASP A 158 -12.16 29.22 5.19
N GLY A 159 -12.59 28.61 4.09
CA GLY A 159 -11.77 28.03 3.04
C GLY A 159 -11.11 26.69 3.35
N GLY A 160 -11.38 26.05 4.52
CA GLY A 160 -10.77 24.75 4.86
C GLY A 160 -10.98 24.32 6.30
N TYR A 161 -9.94 23.69 6.85
CA TYR A 161 -10.00 23.09 8.17
C TYR A 161 -8.73 23.38 8.99
N ILE A 162 -8.88 23.52 10.31
CA ILE A 162 -7.75 23.44 11.25
C ILE A 162 -7.66 22.02 11.77
N VAL A 163 -6.55 21.36 11.46
CA VAL A 163 -6.31 19.95 11.77
C VAL A 163 -5.42 19.81 12.99
N LYS A 164 -5.79 18.87 13.89
CA LYS A 164 -5.04 18.56 15.09
C LYS A 164 -5.18 17.08 15.43
N GLY A 165 -4.07 16.43 15.80
CA GLY A 165 -4.05 15.04 16.28
C GLY A 165 -2.67 14.43 16.26
N GLN A 166 -2.60 13.14 16.65
CA GLN A 166 -1.41 12.30 16.51
C GLN A 166 -1.82 10.96 15.94
N TRP A 167 -1.08 10.47 14.98
CA TRP A 167 -1.31 9.19 14.29
C TRP A 167 -0.06 8.33 14.42
N ASP A 168 -0.23 7.14 14.96
CA ASP A 168 0.83 6.16 15.10
C ASP A 168 0.86 5.23 13.88
N TYR A 169 2.00 4.58 13.63
CA TYR A 169 2.18 3.65 12.49
C TYR A 169 1.99 4.29 11.11
N CYS A 170 2.59 5.48 10.89
CA CYS A 170 2.52 6.18 9.61
C CYS A 170 3.62 5.66 8.64
N SER A 171 3.48 4.41 8.20
CA SER A 171 4.49 3.70 7.42
C SER A 171 4.89 4.42 6.14
N GLY A 172 6.20 4.57 5.91
CA GLY A 172 6.77 5.31 4.78
C GLY A 172 7.00 6.79 5.05
N VAL A 173 6.65 7.30 6.25
CA VAL A 173 6.81 8.73 6.57
C VAL A 173 8.27 9.17 6.61
N GLY A 174 9.21 8.25 6.83
CA GLY A 174 10.65 8.57 6.89
C GLY A 174 11.24 9.20 5.63
N HIS A 175 10.57 9.09 4.48
CA HIS A 175 10.95 9.68 3.19
C HIS A 175 9.81 10.45 2.51
N ALA A 176 8.75 10.76 3.26
CA ALA A 176 7.55 11.38 2.73
C ALA A 176 7.77 12.84 2.29
N THR A 177 7.03 13.27 1.28
CA THR A 177 6.87 14.67 0.89
C THR A 177 5.56 15.25 1.40
N HIS A 178 4.58 14.39 1.65
CA HIS A 178 3.25 14.74 2.16
C HIS A 178 2.82 13.75 3.24
N PHE A 179 1.82 14.12 4.00
CA PHE A 179 1.17 13.27 4.98
C PHE A 179 -0.34 13.28 4.77
N MET A 180 -0.95 12.10 4.72
CA MET A 180 -2.38 11.91 4.56
C MET A 180 -2.95 11.14 5.75
N CYS A 181 -4.08 11.57 6.29
CA CYS A 181 -4.73 10.88 7.40
C CYS A 181 -6.24 11.13 7.41
N ASN A 182 -6.96 10.22 8.09
CA ASN A 182 -8.36 10.38 8.41
C ASN A 182 -8.54 11.12 9.73
N THR A 183 -9.54 12.01 9.75
CA THR A 183 -9.94 12.82 10.91
C THR A 183 -11.44 12.75 11.11
N LEU A 184 -11.94 13.20 12.25
CA LEU A 184 -13.35 13.48 12.47
C LEU A 184 -13.62 14.99 12.47
N VAL A 185 -14.74 15.39 11.91
CA VAL A 185 -15.20 16.78 11.97
C VAL A 185 -16.11 16.94 13.17
N PRO A 186 -15.76 17.76 14.20
CA PRO A 186 -16.56 17.91 15.39
C PRO A 186 -18.00 18.35 15.10
N GLY A 187 -18.96 17.60 15.63
CA GLY A 187 -20.39 17.82 15.39
C GLY A 187 -20.92 17.24 14.08
N ARG A 188 -20.09 16.57 13.29
CA ARG A 188 -20.45 15.89 12.04
C ARG A 188 -19.96 14.45 11.98
N GLU A 189 -19.77 13.81 13.14
CA GLU A 189 -19.24 12.45 13.24
C GLU A 189 -20.10 11.42 12.47
N SER A 190 -21.40 11.70 12.34
CA SER A 190 -22.32 10.87 11.55
C SER A 190 -22.11 10.95 10.04
N GLU A 191 -21.35 11.95 9.55
CA GLU A 191 -20.99 12.07 8.14
C GLU A 191 -19.78 11.19 7.78
N GLY A 192 -19.18 10.52 8.79
CA GLY A 192 -17.98 9.68 8.62
C GLY A 192 -16.69 10.47 8.81
N VAL A 193 -15.64 9.96 8.20
CA VAL A 193 -14.30 10.57 8.28
C VAL A 193 -14.07 11.60 7.19
N LEU A 194 -13.17 12.54 7.49
CA LEU A 194 -12.59 13.45 6.50
C LEU A 194 -11.13 13.04 6.30
N THR A 195 -10.78 12.65 5.08
CA THR A 195 -9.38 12.43 4.70
C THR A 195 -8.76 13.77 4.32
N ILE A 196 -7.63 14.07 4.91
CA ILE A 196 -6.83 15.28 4.61
C ILE A 196 -5.46 14.90 4.07
N CYS A 197 -4.88 15.76 3.22
CA CYS A 197 -3.49 15.64 2.80
C CYS A 197 -2.79 17.00 2.93
N THR A 198 -1.58 17.01 3.49
CA THR A 198 -0.80 18.23 3.73
C THR A 198 0.68 17.97 3.45
N PRO A 199 1.49 18.99 3.03
CA PRO A 199 2.93 18.87 2.96
C PRO A 199 3.58 18.40 4.28
N ILE A 200 4.67 17.64 4.17
CA ILE A 200 5.35 17.02 5.33
C ILE A 200 5.95 18.07 6.28
N GLU A 201 6.31 19.24 5.78
CA GLU A 201 6.83 20.35 6.59
C GLU A 201 5.82 20.94 7.57
N ASN A 202 4.54 20.68 7.36
CA ASN A 202 3.46 21.13 8.24
C ASN A 202 3.24 20.21 9.45
N VAL A 203 3.95 19.08 9.53
CA VAL A 203 3.74 18.08 10.59
C VAL A 203 5.04 17.76 11.31
N THR A 204 4.94 17.17 12.50
CA THR A 204 6.09 16.67 13.26
C THR A 204 6.13 15.15 13.19
N VAL A 205 7.17 14.60 12.56
CA VAL A 205 7.47 13.16 12.61
C VAL A 205 8.21 12.87 13.90
N LEU A 206 7.71 11.92 14.70
CA LEU A 206 8.31 11.56 15.99
C LEU A 206 9.41 10.51 15.78
N ASP A 207 10.43 10.51 16.62
CA ASP A 207 11.52 9.53 16.57
C ASP A 207 11.20 8.33 17.48
N ASP A 208 10.21 7.54 17.10
CA ASP A 208 9.67 6.42 17.89
C ASP A 208 9.66 5.08 17.14
N TRP A 209 10.32 4.99 15.97
CA TRP A 209 10.40 3.77 15.15
C TRP A 209 11.86 3.36 14.91
N GLY A 210 12.10 2.04 14.80
CA GLY A 210 13.43 1.46 14.59
C GLY A 210 14.15 1.13 15.90
N ASN A 211 15.46 0.97 15.86
CA ASN A 211 16.34 0.66 17.01
C ASN A 211 15.94 -0.61 17.79
N GLY A 212 15.21 -1.55 17.18
CA GLY A 212 14.77 -2.77 17.83
C GLY A 212 13.56 -2.61 18.77
N ASN A 213 12.87 -1.46 18.72
CA ASN A 213 11.65 -1.22 19.50
C ASN A 213 10.46 -2.05 19.02
N ILE A 214 10.52 -2.58 17.79
CA ILE A 214 9.46 -3.34 17.14
C ILE A 214 10.00 -4.73 16.77
N LEU A 215 9.12 -5.73 16.79
CA LEU A 215 9.51 -7.11 16.48
C LEU A 215 10.08 -7.25 15.06
N GLY A 216 9.40 -6.70 14.05
CA GLY A 216 9.78 -6.77 12.65
C GLY A 216 9.36 -5.52 11.90
N MET A 217 9.58 -5.49 10.58
CA MET A 217 9.30 -4.33 9.71
C MET A 217 10.02 -3.06 10.19
N ASN A 218 11.18 -3.20 10.85
CA ASN A 218 11.90 -2.06 11.46
C ASN A 218 12.29 -1.01 10.43
N SER A 219 12.60 -1.39 9.20
CA SER A 219 13.00 -0.49 8.09
C SER A 219 11.82 0.18 7.36
N SER A 220 10.59 0.06 7.87
CA SER A 220 9.38 0.57 7.21
C SER A 220 9.13 2.08 7.39
N GLY A 221 9.86 2.75 8.27
CA GLY A 221 9.64 4.17 8.56
C GLY A 221 8.24 4.44 9.08
N SER A 222 7.75 3.60 10.02
CA SER A 222 6.36 3.69 10.52
C SER A 222 6.24 4.57 11.76
N ASN A 223 7.00 5.66 11.78
CA ASN A 223 6.98 6.64 12.87
C ASN A 223 5.59 7.24 13.10
N SER A 224 5.35 7.71 14.30
CA SER A 224 4.18 8.53 14.62
C SER A 224 4.31 9.93 14.03
N VAL A 225 3.16 10.52 13.67
CA VAL A 225 3.06 11.89 13.15
C VAL A 225 2.13 12.69 14.02
N ARG A 226 2.56 13.89 14.42
CA ARG A 226 1.75 14.87 15.15
C ARG A 226 1.48 16.07 14.25
N VAL A 227 0.21 16.43 14.17
CA VAL A 227 -0.30 17.66 13.53
C VAL A 227 -0.82 18.58 14.62
N ASP A 228 -0.36 19.82 14.66
CA ASP A 228 -0.75 20.76 15.70
C ASP A 228 -1.29 22.06 15.09
N ASN A 229 -2.63 22.15 14.98
CA ASN A 229 -3.37 23.32 14.49
C ASN A 229 -2.94 23.77 13.08
N VAL A 230 -2.78 22.80 12.16
CA VAL A 230 -2.41 23.07 10.77
C VAL A 230 -3.65 23.42 9.94
N PHE A 231 -3.60 24.51 9.19
CA PHE A 231 -4.61 24.82 8.19
C PHE A 231 -4.45 23.92 6.96
N VAL A 232 -5.53 23.25 6.56
CA VAL A 232 -5.60 22.44 5.34
C VAL A 232 -6.74 23.00 4.48
N PRO A 233 -6.45 23.43 3.25
CA PRO A 233 -7.48 23.91 2.32
C PRO A 233 -8.54 22.83 2.06
N GLU A 234 -9.78 23.21 1.86
CA GLU A 234 -10.88 22.30 1.58
C GLU A 234 -10.61 21.42 0.35
N TYR A 235 -9.97 21.95 -0.68
CA TYR A 235 -9.61 21.18 -1.88
C TYR A 235 -8.48 20.15 -1.66
N CYS A 236 -7.75 20.22 -0.54
CA CYS A 236 -6.81 19.20 -0.11
C CYS A 236 -7.45 18.14 0.81
N THR A 237 -8.76 17.97 0.73
CA THR A 237 -9.52 17.00 1.50
C THR A 237 -10.41 16.12 0.60
N CYS A 238 -10.80 14.97 1.14
CA CYS A 238 -11.79 14.08 0.54
C CYS A 238 -12.75 13.60 1.62
N SER A 239 -14.06 13.73 1.39
CA SER A 239 -15.08 13.29 2.33
C SER A 239 -15.27 11.78 2.27
N GLY A 240 -15.44 11.15 3.43
CA GLY A 240 -15.62 9.73 3.58
C GLY A 240 -14.32 8.94 3.58
N ASP A 241 -14.42 7.66 3.92
CA ASP A 241 -13.30 6.74 3.79
C ASP A 241 -13.21 6.24 2.35
N TRP A 242 -12.32 6.85 1.58
CA TRP A 242 -12.10 6.54 0.18
C TRP A 242 -11.65 5.09 -0.06
N THR A 243 -11.14 4.41 0.97
CA THR A 243 -10.76 2.99 0.86
C THR A 243 -11.97 2.05 0.86
N HIS A 244 -13.09 2.47 1.45
CA HIS A 244 -14.34 1.69 1.55
C HIS A 244 -15.33 2.03 0.44
N ASN A 245 -14.92 2.75 -0.53
CA ASN A 245 -15.84 3.29 -1.50
C ASN A 245 -16.04 2.33 -2.70
N THR A 246 -17.06 2.40 -3.38
CA THR A 246 -18.34 3.07 -3.57
C THR A 246 -18.93 2.53 -4.85
N ASP A 247 -20.20 2.54 -4.97
CA ASP A 247 -20.95 2.21 -6.19
C ASP A 247 -20.89 3.37 -7.23
N ARG A 248 -20.03 4.37 -7.01
CA ARG A 248 -19.83 5.52 -7.90
C ARG A 248 -18.38 5.61 -8.37
N ALA A 249 -18.22 5.90 -9.66
CA ALA A 249 -16.91 6.20 -10.19
C ALA A 249 -16.28 7.40 -9.47
N ALA A 250 -15.00 7.29 -9.13
CA ALA A 250 -14.26 8.42 -8.59
C ALA A 250 -14.10 9.51 -9.65
N PRO A 251 -14.07 10.81 -9.25
CA PRO A 251 -13.90 11.92 -10.18
C PRO A 251 -12.66 11.77 -11.08
N GLY A 252 -11.61 11.18 -10.56
CA GLY A 252 -10.34 10.96 -11.27
C GLY A 252 -10.45 10.06 -12.49
N MET A 253 -11.37 9.10 -12.51
CA MET A 253 -11.56 8.24 -13.68
C MET A 253 -11.89 9.07 -14.93
N TYR A 254 -12.73 10.08 -14.80
CA TYR A 254 -13.09 10.96 -15.88
C TYR A 254 -12.07 12.09 -16.12
N LEU A 255 -11.46 12.57 -15.04
CA LEU A 255 -10.45 13.65 -15.12
C LEU A 255 -9.20 13.22 -15.87
N HIS A 256 -8.78 11.97 -15.66
CA HIS A 256 -7.57 11.38 -16.26
C HIS A 256 -7.86 10.52 -17.49
N ASP A 257 -9.12 10.18 -17.73
CA ASP A 257 -9.54 9.22 -18.78
C ASP A 257 -8.75 7.91 -18.67
N ASP A 258 -8.66 7.38 -17.43
CA ASP A 258 -7.81 6.21 -17.13
C ASP A 258 -8.51 5.31 -16.08
N PRO A 259 -8.68 4.00 -16.38
CA PRO A 259 -9.35 3.04 -15.51
C PRO A 259 -8.65 2.85 -14.15
N LEU A 260 -7.35 3.13 -14.04
CA LEU A 260 -6.63 3.05 -12.77
C LEU A 260 -7.28 3.88 -11.65
N PHE A 261 -8.00 4.95 -12.02
CA PHE A 261 -8.62 5.89 -11.08
C PHE A 261 -10.14 5.66 -10.93
N CYS A 262 -10.63 4.43 -11.15
CA CYS A 262 -12.08 4.13 -11.13
C CYS A 262 -12.74 4.30 -9.76
N GLY A 263 -12.04 4.05 -8.66
CA GLY A 263 -12.50 4.36 -7.32
C GLY A 263 -12.80 3.20 -6.39
N ARG A 264 -13.05 1.98 -6.84
CA ARG A 264 -13.18 0.81 -5.96
C ARG A 264 -11.81 0.17 -5.78
N ILE A 265 -11.23 0.30 -4.59
CA ILE A 265 -9.82 -0.05 -4.36
C ILE A 265 -9.58 -0.82 -3.05
N TYR A 266 -10.62 -1.29 -2.34
CA TYR A 266 -10.43 -1.86 -1.01
C TYR A 266 -9.50 -3.09 -1.02
N ALA A 267 -9.76 -4.06 -1.91
CA ALA A 267 -8.90 -5.23 -2.05
C ALA A 267 -7.47 -4.82 -2.44
N MET A 268 -7.33 -3.86 -3.36
CA MET A 268 -6.03 -3.38 -3.85
C MET A 268 -5.25 -2.64 -2.76
N TYR A 269 -5.93 -1.83 -1.96
CA TYR A 269 -5.33 -1.14 -0.82
C TYR A 269 -4.72 -2.14 0.17
N HIS A 270 -5.47 -3.20 0.50
CA HIS A 270 -4.98 -4.25 1.39
C HIS A 270 -3.95 -5.17 0.75
N ALA A 271 -3.96 -5.37 -0.56
CA ALA A 271 -2.91 -6.10 -1.27
C ALA A 271 -1.53 -5.48 -1.06
N GLY A 272 -1.43 -4.15 -1.05
CA GLY A 272 -0.19 -3.43 -0.74
C GLY A 272 0.43 -3.79 0.61
N LEU A 273 -0.35 -4.31 1.56
CA LEU A 273 0.10 -4.78 2.87
C LEU A 273 0.49 -6.27 2.87
N VAL A 274 -0.03 -7.06 1.93
CA VAL A 274 0.26 -8.49 1.80
C VAL A 274 1.53 -8.74 0.98
N ILE A 275 1.73 -7.97 -0.07
CA ILE A 275 2.84 -8.17 -1.02
C ILE A 275 4.22 -8.14 -0.36
N PRO A 276 4.54 -7.23 0.59
CA PRO A 276 5.80 -7.27 1.30
C PRO A 276 6.02 -8.58 2.08
N VAL A 277 4.95 -9.21 2.58
CA VAL A 277 5.04 -10.51 3.29
C VAL A 277 5.37 -11.64 2.32
N ILE A 278 4.81 -11.63 1.12
CA ILE A 278 5.16 -12.62 0.07
C ILE A 278 6.62 -12.44 -0.35
N GLY A 279 7.08 -11.18 -0.51
CA GLY A 279 8.48 -10.91 -0.79
C GLY A 279 9.41 -11.37 0.34
N ALA A 280 9.03 -11.20 1.62
CA ALA A 280 9.76 -11.75 2.76
C ALA A 280 9.91 -13.27 2.66
N ALA A 281 8.85 -13.98 2.25
CA ALA A 281 8.90 -15.43 2.06
C ALA A 281 9.86 -15.83 0.92
N LYS A 282 9.89 -15.07 -0.18
CA LYS A 282 10.88 -15.26 -1.27
C LYS A 282 12.31 -15.04 -0.78
N GLY A 283 12.53 -13.98 0.03
CA GLY A 283 13.81 -13.72 0.68
C GLY A 283 14.23 -14.87 1.62
N ALA A 284 13.29 -15.37 2.43
CA ALA A 284 13.53 -16.52 3.31
C ALA A 284 13.88 -17.80 2.53
N LEU A 285 13.23 -18.05 1.39
CA LEU A 285 13.54 -19.17 0.51
C LEU A 285 14.96 -19.07 -0.06
N HIS A 286 15.38 -17.89 -0.49
CA HIS A 286 16.74 -17.63 -0.95
C HIS A 286 17.78 -17.89 0.16
N GLU A 287 17.52 -17.43 1.38
CA GLU A 287 18.40 -17.67 2.53
C GLU A 287 18.47 -19.16 2.89
N TYR A 288 17.34 -19.86 2.84
CA TYR A 288 17.30 -21.30 3.09
C TYR A 288 18.09 -22.08 2.04
N GLU A 289 17.95 -21.73 0.77
CA GLU A 289 18.77 -22.32 -0.31
C GLU A 289 20.27 -22.14 -0.05
N THR A 290 20.69 -20.94 0.38
CA THR A 290 22.06 -20.66 0.76
C THR A 290 22.53 -21.54 1.92
N ILE A 291 21.69 -21.71 2.95
CA ILE A 291 21.96 -22.61 4.08
C ILE A 291 22.11 -24.06 3.61
N LEU A 292 21.24 -24.54 2.72
CA LEU A 292 21.32 -25.91 2.19
C LEU A 292 22.64 -26.18 1.44
N LYS A 293 23.08 -25.23 0.63
CA LYS A 293 24.28 -25.31 -0.20
C LYS A 293 25.58 -25.18 0.62
N THR A 294 25.56 -24.45 1.74
CA THR A 294 26.77 -24.10 2.48
C THR A 294 26.97 -24.87 3.79
N LYS A 295 25.96 -25.59 4.29
CA LYS A 295 26.01 -26.30 5.57
C LYS A 295 25.80 -27.79 5.41
N ASN A 296 26.45 -28.54 6.33
CA ASN A 296 26.29 -30.01 6.47
C ASN A 296 25.23 -30.35 7.54
N THR A 297 24.80 -31.61 7.54
CA THR A 297 23.97 -32.21 8.59
C THR A 297 24.68 -32.23 9.94
N TYR A 298 23.92 -32.27 11.04
CA TYR A 298 24.46 -32.42 12.39
C TYR A 298 24.67 -33.89 12.75
N PHE A 299 23.76 -34.75 12.30
CA PHE A 299 23.83 -36.19 12.58
C PHE A 299 24.51 -36.94 11.44
N ARG A 300 25.11 -38.06 11.76
CA ARG A 300 25.77 -38.93 10.77
C ARG A 300 24.72 -39.60 9.85
N PRO A 301 25.02 -39.75 8.57
CA PRO A 301 26.26 -39.31 7.89
C PRO A 301 26.33 -37.77 7.78
N ILE A 302 27.54 -37.20 7.97
CA ILE A 302 27.79 -35.78 7.78
C ILE A 302 27.92 -35.51 6.28
N VAL A 303 26.86 -34.95 5.70
CA VAL A 303 26.75 -34.67 4.26
C VAL A 303 26.17 -33.27 4.02
N PRO A 304 26.34 -32.67 2.83
CA PRO A 304 25.70 -31.42 2.48
C PRO A 304 24.19 -31.51 2.63
N ARG A 305 23.55 -30.50 3.27
CA ARG A 305 22.10 -30.52 3.57
C ARG A 305 21.23 -30.64 2.32
N TYR A 306 21.63 -30.02 1.20
CA TYR A 306 20.86 -30.11 -0.04
C TYR A 306 20.74 -31.55 -0.60
N THR A 307 21.55 -32.49 -0.14
CA THR A 307 21.50 -33.91 -0.56
C THR A 307 20.57 -34.77 0.27
N VAL A 308 19.94 -34.23 1.30
CA VAL A 308 19.08 -34.92 2.25
C VAL A 308 17.61 -34.61 2.04
N GLU A 309 16.78 -35.63 1.90
CA GLU A 309 15.36 -35.53 1.56
C GLU A 309 14.57 -34.64 2.54
N GLU A 310 14.85 -34.70 3.85
CA GLU A 310 14.20 -33.87 4.86
C GLU A 310 14.29 -32.36 4.51
N TYR A 311 15.49 -31.88 4.20
CA TYR A 311 15.71 -30.47 3.84
C TYR A 311 15.15 -30.13 2.47
N GLN A 312 15.19 -31.05 1.50
CA GLN A 312 14.61 -30.91 0.19
C GLN A 312 13.07 -30.72 0.27
N ARG A 313 12.43 -31.50 1.17
CA ARG A 313 10.98 -31.40 1.40
C ARG A 313 10.58 -30.02 1.90
N HIS A 314 11.26 -29.47 2.92
CA HIS A 314 10.99 -28.11 3.42
C HIS A 314 11.13 -27.05 2.32
N TYR A 315 12.19 -27.14 1.52
CA TYR A 315 12.39 -26.25 0.38
C TYR A 315 11.25 -26.36 -0.64
N GLY A 316 10.89 -27.57 -1.03
CA GLY A 316 9.84 -27.82 -2.05
C GLY A 316 8.46 -27.37 -1.59
N GLN A 317 8.09 -27.60 -0.32
CA GLN A 317 6.82 -27.18 0.25
C GLN A 317 6.73 -25.65 0.34
N ALA A 318 7.75 -25.01 0.90
CA ALA A 318 7.76 -23.55 1.01
C ALA A 318 7.72 -22.87 -0.38
N ARG A 319 8.48 -23.39 -1.35
CA ARG A 319 8.45 -22.90 -2.72
C ARG A 319 7.06 -22.98 -3.34
N ALA A 320 6.36 -24.11 -3.19
CA ALA A 320 5.01 -24.30 -3.72
C ALA A 320 4.02 -23.29 -3.11
N LEU A 321 4.11 -23.02 -1.80
CA LEU A 321 3.29 -22.02 -1.13
C LEU A 321 3.57 -20.60 -1.65
N ILE A 322 4.84 -20.24 -1.82
CA ILE A 322 5.27 -18.93 -2.30
C ILE A 322 4.85 -18.70 -3.75
N ASP A 323 5.11 -19.68 -4.63
CA ASP A 323 4.74 -19.61 -6.05
C ASP A 323 3.20 -19.51 -6.21
N SER A 324 2.43 -20.21 -5.37
CA SER A 324 0.97 -20.14 -5.32
C SER A 324 0.49 -18.76 -4.84
N ALA A 325 1.09 -18.21 -3.79
CA ALA A 325 0.76 -16.88 -3.29
C ALA A 325 1.03 -15.78 -4.34
N GLU A 326 2.16 -15.86 -5.04
CA GLU A 326 2.50 -14.94 -6.13
C GLU A 326 1.52 -15.07 -7.30
N ALA A 327 1.12 -16.30 -7.67
CA ALA A 327 0.13 -16.53 -8.73
C ALA A 327 -1.24 -15.90 -8.39
N ILE A 328 -1.70 -16.04 -7.14
CA ILE A 328 -2.95 -15.41 -6.66
C ILE A 328 -2.87 -13.88 -6.79
N ILE A 329 -1.78 -13.25 -6.33
CA ILE A 329 -1.62 -11.80 -6.41
C ILE A 329 -1.60 -11.32 -7.87
N ASN A 330 -0.89 -12.01 -8.75
CA ASN A 330 -0.85 -11.67 -10.16
C ASN A 330 -2.25 -11.77 -10.79
N GLN A 331 -3.01 -12.83 -10.48
CA GLN A 331 -4.38 -13.01 -10.93
C GLN A 331 -5.31 -11.89 -10.44
N CYS A 332 -5.26 -11.54 -9.15
CA CYS A 332 -6.07 -10.46 -8.58
C CYS A 332 -5.74 -9.11 -9.22
N GLY A 333 -4.44 -8.83 -9.50
CA GLY A 333 -4.02 -7.59 -10.16
C GLY A 333 -4.56 -7.46 -11.58
N GLN A 334 -4.52 -8.54 -12.35
CA GLN A 334 -5.08 -8.59 -13.70
C GLN A 334 -6.60 -8.44 -13.66
N GLN A 335 -7.28 -9.19 -12.82
CA GLN A 335 -8.74 -9.14 -12.65
C GLN A 335 -9.20 -7.73 -12.26
N TYR A 336 -8.50 -7.08 -11.32
CA TYR A 336 -8.81 -5.70 -10.95
C TYR A 336 -8.74 -4.75 -12.15
N MET A 337 -7.67 -4.79 -12.93
CA MET A 337 -7.53 -3.93 -14.09
C MET A 337 -8.59 -4.21 -15.15
N GLU A 338 -8.94 -5.48 -15.42
CA GLU A 338 -10.02 -5.86 -16.34
C GLU A 338 -11.39 -5.33 -15.87
N LEU A 339 -11.67 -5.41 -14.58
CA LEU A 339 -12.91 -4.88 -13.98
C LEU A 339 -12.95 -3.35 -14.05
N ALA A 340 -11.83 -2.68 -13.77
CA ALA A 340 -11.70 -1.24 -13.86
C ALA A 340 -11.85 -0.74 -15.31
N GLU A 341 -11.23 -1.40 -16.29
CA GLU A 341 -11.38 -1.12 -17.72
C GLU A 341 -12.82 -1.32 -18.20
N ARG A 342 -13.48 -2.39 -17.75
CA ARG A 342 -14.90 -2.61 -18.04
C ARG A 342 -15.72 -1.45 -17.50
N TRP A 343 -15.52 -1.05 -16.24
CA TRP A 343 -16.22 0.09 -15.64
C TRP A 343 -15.98 1.38 -16.42
N HIS A 344 -14.73 1.72 -16.71
CA HIS A 344 -14.38 2.90 -17.48
C HIS A 344 -15.10 2.95 -18.85
N ARG A 345 -15.16 1.83 -19.55
CA ARG A 345 -15.77 1.72 -20.87
C ARG A 345 -17.31 1.71 -20.86
N THR A 346 -17.93 1.09 -19.85
CA THR A 346 -19.39 0.86 -19.82
C THR A 346 -20.13 1.82 -18.91
N GLY A 347 -19.45 2.45 -17.95
CA GLY A 347 -20.07 3.21 -16.87
C GLY A 347 -20.65 2.34 -15.75
N GLU A 348 -20.56 1.01 -15.85
CA GLU A 348 -21.09 0.08 -14.84
C GLU A 348 -19.98 -0.32 -13.87
N PRO A 349 -20.11 -0.02 -12.55
CA PRO A 349 -19.12 -0.41 -11.56
C PRO A 349 -19.05 -1.94 -11.42
N PHE A 350 -17.88 -2.47 -11.14
CA PHE A 350 -17.79 -3.83 -10.65
C PHE A 350 -18.34 -3.91 -9.21
N THR A 351 -18.78 -5.10 -8.81
CA THR A 351 -19.58 -5.28 -7.60
C THR A 351 -18.71 -5.26 -6.32
N ARG A 352 -19.36 -5.15 -5.16
CA ARG A 352 -18.71 -5.37 -3.86
C ARG A 352 -18.29 -6.82 -3.69
N GLU A 353 -19.04 -7.74 -4.26
CA GLU A 353 -18.72 -9.16 -4.31
C GLU A 353 -17.40 -9.39 -5.05
N ASP A 354 -17.21 -8.78 -6.22
CA ASP A 354 -15.94 -8.86 -6.97
C ASP A 354 -14.75 -8.40 -6.11
N ASP A 355 -14.91 -7.29 -5.37
CA ASP A 355 -13.86 -6.74 -4.51
C ASP A 355 -13.59 -7.64 -3.28
N ALA A 356 -14.65 -8.15 -2.63
CA ALA A 356 -14.57 -9.06 -1.49
C ALA A 356 -13.91 -10.40 -1.86
N GLU A 357 -14.25 -10.96 -3.02
CA GLU A 357 -13.65 -12.19 -3.52
C GLU A 357 -12.15 -12.00 -3.77
N MET A 358 -11.73 -10.92 -4.44
CA MET A 358 -10.31 -10.61 -4.63
C MET A 358 -9.61 -10.44 -3.29
N TYR A 359 -10.22 -9.72 -2.33
CA TYR A 359 -9.62 -9.53 -1.00
C TYR A 359 -9.47 -10.86 -0.25
N SER A 360 -10.44 -11.75 -0.33
CA SER A 360 -10.36 -13.08 0.26
C SER A 360 -9.21 -13.91 -0.31
N MET A 361 -9.02 -13.89 -1.63
CA MET A 361 -7.89 -14.56 -2.29
C MET A 361 -6.54 -13.98 -1.84
N ILE A 362 -6.44 -12.65 -1.75
CA ILE A 362 -5.25 -11.94 -1.25
C ILE A 362 -4.93 -12.37 0.20
N GLN A 363 -5.96 -12.54 1.04
CA GLN A 363 -5.80 -13.04 2.41
C GLN A 363 -5.23 -14.46 2.45
N ILE A 364 -5.66 -15.36 1.57
CA ILE A 364 -5.10 -16.71 1.47
C ILE A 364 -3.63 -16.66 1.03
N ALA A 365 -3.29 -15.79 0.07
CA ALA A 365 -1.89 -15.60 -0.34
C ALA A 365 -0.99 -15.16 0.83
N SER A 366 -1.48 -14.27 1.71
CA SER A 366 -0.73 -13.85 2.89
C SER A 366 -0.47 -15.00 3.88
N ARG A 367 -1.45 -15.88 4.10
CA ARG A 367 -1.28 -17.07 4.95
C ARG A 367 -0.22 -18.00 4.38
N MET A 368 -0.29 -18.31 3.08
CA MET A 368 0.69 -19.15 2.40
C MET A 368 2.11 -18.61 2.57
N ALA A 369 2.29 -17.27 2.47
CA ALA A 369 3.60 -16.65 2.66
C ALA A 369 4.10 -16.73 4.10
N VAL A 370 3.25 -16.51 5.09
CA VAL A 370 3.58 -16.63 6.51
C VAL A 370 3.92 -18.09 6.86
N ASP A 371 3.12 -19.04 6.38
CA ASP A 371 3.34 -20.48 6.62
C ASP A 371 4.69 -20.92 6.00
N ALA A 372 4.98 -20.50 4.76
CA ALA A 372 6.25 -20.79 4.10
C ALA A 372 7.44 -20.22 4.87
N THR A 373 7.36 -18.97 5.33
CA THR A 373 8.44 -18.32 6.09
C THR A 373 8.67 -19.01 7.43
N THR A 374 7.60 -19.42 8.12
CA THR A 374 7.65 -20.13 9.40
C THR A 374 8.29 -21.51 9.24
N GLU A 375 7.89 -22.25 8.22
CA GLU A 375 8.46 -23.54 7.85
C GLU A 375 9.97 -23.45 7.60
N LEU A 376 10.38 -22.49 6.76
CA LEU A 376 11.80 -22.28 6.42
C LEU A 376 12.63 -21.87 7.64
N PHE A 377 12.10 -20.99 8.49
CA PHE A 377 12.79 -20.57 9.72
C PHE A 377 12.99 -21.76 10.68
N GLY A 378 11.95 -22.58 10.89
CA GLY A 378 12.03 -23.78 11.72
C GLY A 378 13.06 -24.79 11.22
N ALA A 379 13.18 -24.95 9.89
CA ALA A 379 14.12 -25.88 9.25
C ALA A 379 15.56 -25.33 9.11
N ALA A 380 15.78 -24.02 9.30
CA ALA A 380 17.08 -23.37 9.04
C ALA A 380 18.13 -23.62 10.12
N SER A 381 17.77 -24.10 11.29
CA SER A 381 18.58 -24.29 12.49
C SER A 381 18.81 -23.03 13.35
N SER A 382 19.28 -23.27 14.61
CA SER A 382 19.47 -22.19 15.61
C SER A 382 20.44 -21.08 15.18
N SER A 383 21.38 -21.35 14.27
CA SER A 383 22.30 -20.34 13.77
C SER A 383 21.58 -19.25 12.93
N ALA A 384 20.44 -19.59 12.34
CA ALA A 384 19.63 -18.67 11.56
C ALA A 384 18.79 -17.71 12.43
N ALA A 385 18.67 -18.00 13.73
CA ALA A 385 17.97 -17.17 14.71
C ALA A 385 18.84 -16.05 15.35
N LYS A 386 20.14 -15.98 15.00
CA LYS A 386 21.03 -14.92 15.52
C LYS A 386 20.62 -13.56 14.97
N ARG A 387 20.75 -12.49 15.80
CA ARG A 387 20.61 -11.11 15.31
C ARG A 387 21.59 -10.87 14.16
N GLY A 388 21.14 -10.16 13.13
CA GLY A 388 21.89 -9.93 11.90
C GLY A 388 21.80 -11.07 10.87
N ALA A 389 21.22 -12.24 11.19
CA ALA A 389 20.93 -13.25 10.18
C ALA A 389 19.66 -12.88 9.40
N ALA A 390 19.74 -12.91 8.05
CA ALA A 390 18.61 -12.51 7.20
C ALA A 390 17.35 -13.38 7.43
N MET A 391 17.51 -14.68 7.65
CA MET A 391 16.40 -15.61 7.89
C MET A 391 15.50 -15.17 9.06
N GLN A 392 16.09 -14.79 10.21
CA GLN A 392 15.29 -14.34 11.36
C GLN A 392 14.64 -12.99 11.12
N ARG A 393 15.21 -12.13 10.24
CA ARG A 393 14.57 -10.86 9.84
C ARG A 393 13.31 -11.14 9.05
N HIS A 394 13.38 -11.95 8.00
CA HIS A 394 12.19 -12.35 7.21
C HIS A 394 11.12 -12.99 8.09
N PHE A 395 11.50 -13.83 9.05
CA PHE A 395 10.55 -14.42 10.00
C PHE A 395 9.88 -13.36 10.89
N ARG A 396 10.64 -12.42 11.46
CA ARG A 396 10.09 -11.35 12.31
C ARG A 396 9.15 -10.44 11.53
N ASP A 397 9.53 -10.10 10.30
CA ASP A 397 8.73 -9.26 9.41
C ASP A 397 7.40 -9.93 9.04
N SER A 398 7.42 -11.24 8.78
CA SER A 398 6.19 -12.02 8.56
C SER A 398 5.36 -12.18 9.85
N ALA A 399 6.01 -12.35 10.99
CA ALA A 399 5.33 -12.54 12.27
C ALA A 399 4.58 -11.30 12.75
N ILE A 400 5.16 -10.10 12.60
CA ILE A 400 4.49 -8.86 13.00
C ILE A 400 3.23 -8.58 12.16
N TYR A 401 3.22 -9.01 10.90
CA TYR A 401 2.07 -8.88 10.01
C TYR A 401 0.82 -9.58 10.58
N LEU A 402 0.98 -10.70 11.30
CA LEU A 402 -0.15 -11.42 11.91
C LEU A 402 -0.95 -10.59 12.91
N GLY A 403 -0.35 -9.57 13.51
CA GLY A 403 -1.03 -8.60 14.37
C GLY A 403 -1.69 -7.43 13.62
N HIS A 404 -1.49 -7.33 12.32
CA HIS A 404 -2.04 -6.24 11.53
C HIS A 404 -3.51 -6.48 11.18
N ILE A 405 -4.30 -5.40 11.07
CA ILE A 405 -5.73 -5.49 10.73
C ILE A 405 -5.97 -6.19 9.39
N SER A 406 -5.02 -6.09 8.44
CA SER A 406 -5.10 -6.77 7.14
C SER A 406 -4.87 -8.29 7.21
N ALA A 407 -4.52 -8.86 8.36
CA ALA A 407 -4.36 -10.31 8.54
C ALA A 407 -5.63 -11.00 9.09
N ARG A 408 -6.80 -10.37 8.95
CA ARG A 408 -8.07 -10.85 9.51
C ARG A 408 -8.82 -11.76 8.54
N HIS A 409 -8.26 -12.91 8.23
CA HIS A 409 -8.83 -13.90 7.30
C HIS A 409 -10.22 -14.35 7.66
N ASP A 410 -10.49 -14.57 8.95
CA ASP A 410 -11.78 -15.00 9.49
C ASP A 410 -12.89 -13.99 9.22
N VAL A 411 -12.60 -12.71 9.39
CA VAL A 411 -13.54 -11.61 9.16
C VAL A 411 -13.86 -11.49 7.67
N VAL A 412 -12.83 -11.50 6.82
CA VAL A 412 -12.99 -11.39 5.35
C VAL A 412 -13.75 -12.60 4.78
N ALA A 413 -13.43 -13.82 5.24
CA ALA A 413 -14.14 -15.03 4.81
C ALA A 413 -15.64 -15.01 5.19
N ALA A 414 -15.96 -14.49 6.38
CA ALA A 414 -17.35 -14.30 6.79
C ALA A 414 -18.06 -13.27 5.91
N GLU A 415 -17.36 -12.18 5.53
CA GLU A 415 -17.94 -11.12 4.71
C GLU A 415 -18.28 -11.60 3.29
N VAL A 416 -17.40 -12.35 2.65
CA VAL A 416 -17.68 -12.99 1.34
C VAL A 416 -18.95 -13.83 1.41
N ALA A 417 -19.11 -14.65 2.47
CA ALA A 417 -20.30 -15.46 2.65
C ALA A 417 -21.57 -14.60 2.90
N ARG A 418 -21.44 -13.50 3.65
CA ARG A 418 -22.56 -12.56 3.89
C ARG A 418 -23.06 -11.95 2.58
N LEU A 419 -22.15 -11.42 1.77
CA LEU A 419 -22.49 -10.84 0.47
C LEU A 419 -23.15 -11.88 -0.44
N HIS A 420 -22.58 -13.09 -0.54
CA HIS A 420 -23.14 -14.19 -1.33
C HIS A 420 -24.58 -14.57 -0.92
N PHE A 421 -24.89 -14.54 0.37
CA PHE A 421 -26.24 -14.83 0.89
C PHE A 421 -27.16 -13.60 0.93
N GLY A 422 -26.75 -12.45 0.40
CA GLY A 422 -27.56 -11.22 0.41
C GLY A 422 -27.77 -10.62 1.80
N LEU A 423 -26.87 -10.88 2.73
CA LEU A 423 -26.89 -10.27 4.07
C LEU A 423 -26.18 -8.90 4.02
N PRO A 424 -26.52 -7.98 4.96
CA PRO A 424 -25.82 -6.70 5.06
C PRO A 424 -24.31 -6.90 5.24
N ASP A 425 -23.52 -6.16 4.49
CA ASP A 425 -22.06 -6.12 4.67
C ASP A 425 -21.66 -5.45 6.01
N THR A 426 -20.42 -5.69 6.45
CA THR A 426 -19.86 -5.13 7.68
C THR A 426 -18.44 -4.61 7.48
N LEU A 427 -17.84 -4.83 6.29
CA LEU A 427 -16.49 -4.42 5.96
C LEU A 427 -16.41 -3.44 4.77
N PHE A 428 -17.37 -3.53 3.83
CA PHE A 428 -17.35 -2.80 2.56
C PHE A 428 -18.37 -1.66 2.51
#